data_66faf14174b60b349604185fb8c310b7
#
_entry.id   66faf14174b60b349604185fb8c310b7
#
_cell.length_a   1.000
_cell.length_b   1.000
_cell.length_c   1.000
_cell.angle_alpha   90.00
_cell.angle_beta   90.00
_cell.angle_gamma   90.00
#
_symmetry.space_group_name_H-M   'P 1'
#
loop_
_entity.id
_entity.type
_entity.pdbx_description
1 polymer ?
#
loop_
_entity_poly.entity_id
_entity_poly.type
_entity_poly.pdbx_seq_one_letter_code
_entity_poly.pdbx_strand_id
1 'polypeptide(L)'
;MQAMKLSSVSLSDEFIKQVKEEVTPHWGELGWVTYKRTYARWLPDKGRTENWDETVKRVVEGNINLDPRLHEDNVDPQVVDDLTEEAKKLYKLIYGLSATPSGRNLWISGTSYQDRNGDALNNC
;
A
#
# COMPACT_ATOMS: atom_id res chain seq x y z
N MET A 1 -4.73 -21.93 -14.62
CA MET A 1 -4.54 -20.49 -14.49
C MET A 1 -5.44 -19.96 -13.39
N GLN A 2 -4.88 -19.25 -12.48
CA GLN A 2 -5.65 -18.70 -11.40
C GLN A 2 -6.48 -17.54 -11.89
N ALA A 3 -7.77 -17.55 -11.59
CA ALA A 3 -8.63 -16.44 -11.95
C ALA A 3 -8.14 -15.16 -11.26
N MET A 4 -8.06 -14.09 -12.01
CA MET A 4 -7.77 -12.79 -11.43
C MET A 4 -8.90 -12.42 -10.46
N LYS A 5 -8.53 -11.93 -9.29
CA LYS A 5 -9.52 -11.37 -8.37
C LYS A 5 -10.03 -10.06 -8.98
N LEU A 6 -11.18 -10.12 -9.65
CA LEU A 6 -11.79 -8.92 -10.22
C LEU A 6 -12.20 -7.92 -9.15
N SER A 7 -12.26 -8.37 -7.90
CA SER A 7 -12.65 -7.55 -6.76
C SER A 7 -11.49 -6.98 -5.96
N SER A 8 -10.26 -7.05 -6.49
CA SER A 8 -9.13 -6.42 -5.80
C SER A 8 -8.78 -5.10 -6.44
N VAL A 9 -8.31 -4.17 -5.59
CA VAL A 9 -7.83 -2.87 -6.03
C VAL A 9 -6.32 -2.97 -6.26
N SER A 10 -5.87 -2.46 -7.40
CA SER A 10 -4.45 -2.41 -7.73
C SER A 10 -4.12 -1.03 -8.31
N LEU A 11 -2.97 -0.50 -7.92
CA LEU A 11 -2.48 0.78 -8.44
C LEU A 11 -1.57 0.52 -9.64
N SER A 12 -1.84 1.19 -10.76
CA SER A 12 -1.06 0.99 -11.98
C SER A 12 0.34 1.59 -11.84
N ASP A 13 1.29 1.02 -12.57
CA ASP A 13 2.66 1.54 -12.61
C ASP A 13 2.69 2.96 -13.17
N GLU A 14 1.82 3.26 -14.14
CA GLU A 14 1.73 4.60 -14.72
C GLU A 14 1.30 5.63 -13.68
N PHE A 15 0.32 5.30 -12.85
CA PHE A 15 -0.12 6.19 -11.78
C PHE A 15 1.01 6.44 -10.78
N ILE A 16 1.70 5.38 -10.37
CA ILE A 16 2.80 5.49 -9.41
C ILE A 16 3.92 6.36 -9.98
N LYS A 17 4.27 6.15 -11.24
CA LYS A 17 5.27 6.96 -11.93
C LYS A 17 4.87 8.44 -11.94
N GLN A 18 3.61 8.72 -12.23
CA GLN A 18 3.10 10.08 -12.23
C GLN A 18 3.23 10.73 -10.87
N VAL A 19 2.88 10.02 -9.81
CA VAL A 19 3.02 10.53 -8.44
C VAL A 19 4.48 10.81 -8.11
N LYS A 20 5.38 9.92 -8.50
CA LYS A 20 6.82 10.13 -8.27
C LYS A 20 7.35 11.39 -8.95
N GLU A 21 6.78 11.75 -10.09
CA GLU A 21 7.15 12.96 -10.82
C GLU A 21 6.56 14.22 -10.20
N GLU A 22 5.34 14.13 -9.67
CA GLU A 22 4.59 15.28 -9.17
C GLU A 22 4.80 15.56 -7.68
N VAL A 23 5.08 14.54 -6.89
CA VAL A 23 5.13 14.65 -5.43
C VAL A 23 6.52 14.30 -4.93
N THR A 24 7.07 15.17 -4.10
CA THR A 24 8.37 14.92 -3.44
C THR A 24 8.12 14.61 -1.97
N PRO A 25 8.56 13.43 -1.48
CA PRO A 25 8.42 13.11 -0.06
C PRO A 25 9.24 14.07 0.80
N HIS A 26 8.62 14.53 1.89
CA HIS A 26 9.26 15.47 2.82
C HIS A 26 9.90 14.72 3.99
N TRP A 27 11.00 13.99 3.69
CA TRP A 27 11.74 13.28 4.72
C TRP A 27 12.51 14.26 5.62
N GLY A 28 12.45 14.00 6.93
CA GLY A 28 13.42 14.61 7.83
C GLY A 28 14.75 13.88 7.72
N GLU A 29 15.81 14.43 8.30
CA GLU A 29 17.15 13.86 8.20
C GLU A 29 17.22 12.40 8.63
N LEU A 30 16.52 12.05 9.71
CA LEU A 30 16.53 10.69 10.24
C LEU A 30 15.41 9.83 9.69
N GLY A 31 14.40 10.45 9.06
CA GLY A 31 13.22 9.71 8.60
C GLY A 31 13.55 8.68 7.53
N TRP A 32 14.31 9.07 6.54
CA TRP A 32 14.72 8.17 5.46
C TRP A 32 15.53 6.99 5.99
N VAL A 33 16.52 7.26 6.85
CA VAL A 33 17.36 6.21 7.41
C VAL A 33 16.54 5.24 8.25
N THR A 34 15.65 5.77 9.08
CA THR A 34 14.78 4.95 9.93
C THR A 34 13.88 4.06 9.06
N TYR A 35 13.29 4.62 8.02
CA TYR A 35 12.47 3.86 7.09
C TYR A 35 13.26 2.71 6.46
N LYS A 36 14.41 3.00 5.88
CA LYS A 36 15.20 1.98 5.17
C LYS A 36 15.70 0.87 6.09
N ARG A 37 16.01 1.21 7.32
CA ARG A 37 16.52 0.23 8.28
C ARG A 37 15.43 -0.61 8.91
N THR A 38 14.24 -0.04 9.11
CA THR A 38 13.22 -0.66 9.96
C THR A 38 12.00 -1.14 9.18
N TYR A 39 11.53 -0.37 8.22
CA TYR A 39 10.23 -0.63 7.60
C TYR A 39 10.28 -1.07 6.15
N ALA A 40 11.35 -0.79 5.42
CA ALA A 40 11.50 -1.26 4.06
C ALA A 40 11.74 -2.77 4.07
N ARG A 41 10.91 -3.52 3.35
CA ARG A 41 11.01 -4.98 3.34
C ARG A 41 12.05 -5.43 2.34
N TRP A 42 12.68 -6.56 2.65
CA TRP A 42 13.61 -7.19 1.73
C TRP A 42 12.85 -7.84 0.58
N LEU A 43 13.34 -7.61 -0.65
CA LEU A 43 12.77 -8.18 -1.87
C LEU A 43 13.75 -9.22 -2.42
N PRO A 44 13.52 -10.52 -2.14
CA PRO A 44 14.47 -11.57 -2.57
C PRO A 44 14.66 -11.61 -4.09
N ASP A 45 13.58 -11.38 -4.86
CA ASP A 45 13.63 -11.41 -6.31
C ASP A 45 14.50 -10.31 -6.91
N LYS A 46 14.65 -9.20 -6.19
CA LYS A 46 15.42 -8.05 -6.64
C LYS A 46 16.75 -7.88 -5.92
N GLY A 47 16.98 -8.66 -4.87
CA GLY A 47 18.22 -8.59 -4.10
C GLY A 47 18.42 -7.27 -3.38
N ARG A 48 17.35 -6.58 -3.00
CA ARG A 48 17.40 -5.29 -2.30
C ARG A 48 16.15 -5.09 -1.45
N THR A 49 16.17 -4.06 -0.60
CA THR A 49 14.97 -3.65 0.13
C THR A 49 14.06 -2.82 -0.77
N GLU A 50 12.80 -2.69 -0.35
CA GLU A 50 11.83 -1.86 -1.03
C GLU A 50 12.31 -0.41 -1.16
N ASN A 51 11.89 0.23 -2.25
CA ASN A 51 11.92 1.68 -2.35
C ASN A 51 10.62 2.26 -1.76
N TRP A 52 10.60 3.56 -1.50
CA TRP A 52 9.44 4.19 -0.87
C TRP A 52 8.16 4.01 -1.69
N ASP A 53 8.24 4.17 -3.00
CA ASP A 53 7.08 3.96 -3.88
C ASP A 53 6.52 2.54 -3.76
N GLU A 54 7.40 1.55 -3.63
CA GLU A 54 6.99 0.15 -3.48
C GLU A 54 6.33 -0.10 -2.12
N THR A 55 6.87 0.49 -1.06
CA THR A 55 6.28 0.39 0.27
C THR A 55 4.89 1.03 0.30
N VAL A 56 4.74 2.22 -0.26
CA VAL A 56 3.45 2.91 -0.26
C VAL A 56 2.41 2.11 -1.05
N LYS A 57 2.80 1.55 -2.19
CA LYS A 57 1.90 0.70 -2.97
C LYS A 57 1.42 -0.50 -2.13
N ARG A 58 2.35 -1.19 -1.49
CA ARG A 58 2.01 -2.35 -0.66
C ARG A 58 1.06 -1.98 0.48
N VAL A 59 1.33 -0.87 1.15
CA VAL A 59 0.53 -0.42 2.28
C VAL A 59 -0.88 -0.02 1.83
N VAL A 60 -0.97 0.78 0.78
CA VAL A 60 -2.27 1.27 0.28
C VAL A 60 -3.12 0.12 -0.24
N GLU A 61 -2.56 -0.72 -1.09
CA GLU A 61 -3.31 -1.86 -1.63
C GLU A 61 -3.70 -2.84 -0.52
N GLY A 62 -2.79 -3.09 0.42
CA GLY A 62 -3.08 -3.98 1.54
C GLY A 62 -4.23 -3.49 2.40
N ASN A 63 -4.30 -2.20 2.67
CA ASN A 63 -5.36 -1.64 3.50
C ASN A 63 -6.69 -1.52 2.74
N ILE A 64 -6.66 -1.04 1.51
CA ILE A 64 -7.89 -0.89 0.71
C ILE A 64 -8.53 -2.26 0.45
N ASN A 65 -7.74 -3.28 0.19
CA ASN A 65 -8.25 -4.61 -0.10
C ASN A 65 -8.79 -5.35 1.13
N LEU A 66 -8.73 -4.75 2.32
CA LEU A 66 -9.43 -5.24 3.50
C LEU A 66 -10.90 -4.85 3.52
N ASP A 67 -11.35 -3.98 2.63
CA ASP A 67 -12.75 -3.52 2.61
C ASP A 67 -13.69 -4.72 2.41
N PRO A 68 -14.67 -4.93 3.32
CA PRO A 68 -15.57 -6.08 3.23
C PRO A 68 -16.34 -6.16 1.92
N ARG A 69 -16.60 -5.04 1.28
CA ARG A 69 -17.35 -5.01 0.02
C ARG A 69 -16.61 -5.72 -1.12
N LEU A 70 -15.28 -5.85 -1.01
CA LEU A 70 -14.48 -6.57 -2.00
C LEU A 70 -14.49 -8.08 -1.80
N HIS A 71 -15.02 -8.55 -0.68
CA HIS A 71 -15.03 -9.97 -0.31
C HIS A 71 -16.42 -10.61 -0.42
N GLU A 72 -17.36 -9.92 -1.03
CA GLU A 72 -18.69 -10.42 -1.30
C GLU A 72 -18.70 -11.28 -2.57
N ASP A 73 -19.70 -12.15 -2.72
CA ASP A 73 -19.80 -13.04 -3.89
C ASP A 73 -19.98 -12.28 -5.19
N ASN A 74 -20.73 -11.19 -5.17
CA ASN A 74 -21.01 -10.38 -6.35
C ASN A 74 -20.60 -8.94 -6.07
N VAL A 75 -19.32 -8.63 -6.33
CA VAL A 75 -18.80 -7.30 -6.11
C VAL A 75 -19.24 -6.38 -7.24
N ASP A 76 -19.84 -5.25 -6.88
CA ASP A 76 -20.24 -4.22 -7.84
C ASP A 76 -18.96 -3.58 -8.43
N PRO A 77 -18.80 -3.54 -9.76
CA PRO A 77 -17.66 -2.87 -10.38
C PRO A 77 -17.51 -1.41 -9.96
N GLN A 78 -18.61 -0.74 -9.64
CA GLN A 78 -18.55 0.64 -9.18
C GLN A 78 -17.84 0.76 -7.84
N VAL A 79 -18.02 -0.23 -6.95
CA VAL A 79 -17.31 -0.26 -5.67
C VAL A 79 -15.80 -0.35 -5.91
N VAL A 80 -15.37 -1.20 -6.85
CA VAL A 80 -13.94 -1.33 -7.18
C VAL A 80 -13.40 0.00 -7.70
N ASP A 81 -14.14 0.67 -8.58
CA ASP A 81 -13.73 1.96 -9.13
C ASP A 81 -13.63 3.03 -8.06
N ASP A 82 -14.62 3.09 -7.17
CA ASP A 82 -14.63 4.07 -6.07
C ASP A 82 -13.45 3.85 -5.12
N LEU A 83 -13.18 2.59 -4.78
CA LEU A 83 -12.07 2.25 -3.91
C LEU A 83 -10.72 2.49 -4.59
N THR A 84 -10.65 2.31 -5.90
CA THR A 84 -9.44 2.62 -6.65
C THR A 84 -9.13 4.11 -6.60
N GLU A 85 -10.13 4.96 -6.76
CA GLU A 85 -9.94 6.41 -6.65
C GLU A 85 -9.53 6.81 -5.22
N GLU A 86 -10.14 6.18 -4.22
CA GLU A 86 -9.76 6.40 -2.84
C GLU A 86 -8.32 5.98 -2.58
N ALA A 87 -7.91 4.84 -3.12
CA ALA A 87 -6.55 4.35 -3.01
C ALA A 87 -5.55 5.32 -3.64
N LYS A 88 -5.89 5.91 -4.77
CA LYS A 88 -5.03 6.89 -5.42
C LYS A 88 -4.81 8.12 -4.55
N LYS A 89 -5.87 8.61 -3.91
CA LYS A 89 -5.76 9.75 -2.99
C LYS A 89 -4.90 9.41 -1.79
N LEU A 90 -5.12 8.25 -1.22
CA LEU A 90 -4.36 7.79 -0.06
C LEU A 90 -2.88 7.60 -0.43
N TYR A 91 -2.61 7.04 -1.60
CA TYR A 91 -1.23 6.87 -2.08
C TYR A 91 -0.49 8.21 -2.12
N LYS A 92 -1.12 9.24 -2.68
CA LYS A 92 -0.49 10.56 -2.77
C LYS A 92 -0.19 11.15 -1.40
N LEU A 93 -1.12 11.00 -0.46
CA LEU A 93 -0.96 11.52 0.90
C LEU A 93 0.18 10.83 1.64
N ILE A 94 0.25 9.50 1.55
CA ILE A 94 1.29 8.74 2.23
C ILE A 94 2.64 8.94 1.53
N TYR A 95 2.66 8.89 0.21
CA TYR A 95 3.90 9.08 -0.54
C TYR A 95 4.55 10.43 -0.21
N GLY A 96 3.75 11.49 -0.12
CA GLY A 96 4.25 12.83 0.22
C GLY A 96 4.50 13.04 1.71
N LEU A 97 4.23 12.04 2.56
CA LEU A 97 4.35 12.11 4.01
C LEU A 97 3.40 13.10 4.67
N SER A 98 2.29 13.41 3.97
CA SER A 98 1.21 14.22 4.55
C SER A 98 0.37 13.41 5.55
N ALA A 99 0.39 12.08 5.41
CA ALA A 99 -0.22 11.14 6.35
C ALA A 99 0.68 9.91 6.41
N THR A 100 0.94 9.41 7.62
CA THR A 100 1.77 8.21 7.77
C THR A 100 1.01 7.16 8.59
N PRO A 101 0.94 5.91 8.08
CA PRO A 101 0.39 4.83 8.88
C PRO A 101 1.34 4.46 10.02
N SER A 102 0.87 3.65 10.94
CA SER A 102 1.73 3.16 12.03
C SER A 102 2.89 2.33 11.47
N GLY A 103 3.98 2.21 12.23
CA GLY A 103 5.11 1.39 11.83
C GLY A 103 4.73 -0.06 11.56
N ARG A 104 3.84 -0.63 12.37
CA ARG A 104 3.34 -2.00 12.15
C ARG A 104 2.63 -2.11 10.82
N ASN A 105 1.82 -1.12 10.47
CA ASN A 105 1.11 -1.09 9.19
C ASN A 105 2.11 -1.05 8.03
N LEU A 106 3.15 -0.23 8.12
CA LEU A 106 4.19 -0.17 7.10
C LEU A 106 4.87 -1.52 6.89
N TRP A 107 4.99 -2.29 7.96
CA TRP A 107 5.76 -3.55 7.92
C TRP A 107 4.96 -4.74 7.40
N ILE A 108 3.69 -4.87 7.77
CA ILE A 108 2.92 -6.07 7.46
C ILE A 108 1.81 -5.89 6.43
N SER A 109 1.43 -4.65 6.08
CA SER A 109 0.37 -4.41 5.09
C SER A 109 0.72 -5.02 3.75
N GLY A 110 -0.23 -5.73 3.16
CA GLY A 110 -0.04 -6.38 1.86
C GLY A 110 0.79 -7.63 1.91
N THR A 111 1.10 -8.15 3.10
CA THR A 111 1.87 -9.39 3.26
C THR A 111 0.94 -10.53 3.69
N SER A 112 1.44 -11.75 3.63
CA SER A 112 0.68 -12.91 4.09
C SER A 112 0.37 -12.85 5.58
N TYR A 113 1.17 -12.14 6.36
CA TYR A 113 0.89 -11.93 7.78
C TYR A 113 -0.39 -11.11 7.96
N GLN A 114 -0.59 -10.10 7.13
CA GLN A 114 -1.81 -9.31 7.16
C GLN A 114 -3.05 -10.16 6.88
N ASP A 115 -2.96 -11.05 5.90
CA ASP A 115 -4.10 -11.91 5.55
C ASP A 115 -4.55 -12.78 6.72
N ARG A 116 -3.63 -13.18 7.58
CA ARG A 116 -3.93 -14.03 8.73
C ARG A 116 -4.21 -13.23 10.01
N ASN A 117 -3.69 -12.03 10.10
CA ASN A 117 -3.69 -11.23 11.34
C ASN A 117 -4.07 -9.77 11.06
N GLY A 118 -5.07 -9.55 10.18
CA GLY A 118 -5.46 -8.20 9.79
C GLY A 118 -5.82 -7.30 10.96
N ASP A 119 -6.37 -7.86 12.04
CA ASP A 119 -6.76 -7.09 13.23
C ASP A 119 -5.56 -6.40 13.90
N ALA A 120 -4.36 -6.93 13.70
CA ALA A 120 -3.16 -6.34 14.28
C ALA A 120 -2.88 -4.93 13.75
N LEU A 121 -3.41 -4.59 12.56
CA LEU A 121 -3.23 -3.27 11.96
C LEU A 121 -4.03 -2.19 12.69
N ASN A 122 -5.03 -2.55 13.45
CA ASN A 122 -5.92 -1.62 14.12
C ASN A 122 -5.45 -1.27 15.54
N ASN A 123 -4.38 -1.90 15.98
CA ASN A 123 -3.85 -1.68 17.33
C ASN A 123 -2.69 -0.70 17.28
N CYS A 124 -2.99 0.55 17.55
CA CYS A 124 -1.95 1.57 17.63
C CYS A 124 -2.11 2.39 18.84
#